data_e1b5063ef88902de0137e6c587462c0c
#
_entry.id   e1b5063ef88902de0137e6c587462c0c
#
_cell.length_a   1.000
_cell.length_b   1.000
_cell.length_c   1.000
_cell.angle_alpha   90.00
_cell.angle_beta   90.00
_cell.angle_gamma   90.00
#
_symmetry.space_group_name_H-M   'P 1'
#
loop_
_entity.id
_entity.type
_entity.pdbx_description
1 polymer ?
#
loop_
_entity_poly.entity_id
_entity_poly.type
_entity_poly.pdbx_seq_one_letter_code
_entity_poly.pdbx_strand_id
1 'polypeptide(L)'
;LTAAVVLVAAIVGDLVLRAWTRRRAAHAAEAPVAAVQPRSLRHWIDHLVTASLGPLSFLLWIYAPYAAVSLMLADASASGASVGPAVAAARWLRDLATIGALCWLLARIGRVIEARLVGLATRSENAWDDIAMPLAGKAVRLALPLVAIILYAPVLAVSPNLQALFSRVVSILLIGTVAVILLQLVDTLATLVLARYRIDVSDNLQARAVYTQVTVLKKVTVAVIVVFTAASMLMVFDSVRQFGTSILASAGIAGVIVGFAAQRSIATLVAGFQIAMTQPIRIDDVVIVEGEWGRIEDITLTYVIVRIWDLRRLVVPITYFIEQPFQNWT
;
A
#
# COMPACT_ATOMS: atom_id res chain seq x y z
N LEU A 1 31.86 34.02 21.48
CA LEU A 1 32.17 34.34 20.06
C LEU A 1 31.80 33.16 19.14
N THR A 2 32.17 31.93 19.49
CA THR A 2 31.93 30.71 18.71
C THR A 2 30.44 30.45 18.44
N ALA A 3 29.56 30.61 19.41
CA ALA A 3 28.11 30.44 19.24
C ALA A 3 27.49 31.44 18.23
N ALA A 4 27.97 32.68 18.23
CA ALA A 4 27.51 33.72 17.29
C ALA A 4 27.98 33.37 15.84
N VAL A 5 29.16 32.83 15.66
CA VAL A 5 29.66 32.39 14.37
C VAL A 5 28.82 31.26 13.80
N VAL A 6 28.42 30.29 14.62
CA VAL A 6 27.55 29.18 14.20
C VAL A 6 26.19 29.69 13.73
N LEU A 7 25.59 30.63 14.44
CA LEU A 7 24.28 31.20 14.06
C LEU A 7 24.40 32.03 12.76
N VAL A 8 25.45 32.81 12.61
CA VAL A 8 25.70 33.59 11.36
C VAL A 8 25.90 32.62 10.18
N ALA A 9 26.66 31.54 10.36
CA ALA A 9 26.86 30.54 9.32
C ALA A 9 25.55 29.88 8.90
N ALA A 10 24.64 29.62 9.87
CA ALA A 10 23.32 29.06 9.59
C ALA A 10 22.42 30.04 8.81
N ILE A 11 22.43 31.33 9.19
CA ILE A 11 21.68 32.37 8.46
C ILE A 11 22.20 32.48 7.01
N VAL A 12 23.51 32.51 6.81
CA VAL A 12 24.14 32.56 5.49
C VAL A 12 23.76 31.29 4.69
N GLY A 13 23.84 30.12 5.30
CA GLY A 13 23.46 28.87 4.67
C GLY A 13 21.99 28.86 4.21
N ASP A 14 21.07 29.31 5.04
CA ASP A 14 19.62 29.42 4.71
C ASP A 14 19.39 30.47 3.59
N LEU A 15 20.08 31.61 3.64
CA LEU A 15 19.98 32.61 2.58
C LEU A 15 20.51 32.10 1.25
N VAL A 16 21.63 31.36 1.25
CA VAL A 16 22.16 30.72 0.05
C VAL A 16 21.21 29.68 -0.53
N LEU A 17 20.62 28.84 0.34
CA LEU A 17 19.61 27.85 -0.06
C LEU A 17 18.40 28.53 -0.69
N ARG A 18 17.87 29.59 -0.08
CA ARG A 18 16.73 30.36 -0.62
C ARG A 18 17.08 31.13 -1.88
N ALA A 19 18.25 31.71 -1.98
CA ALA A 19 18.71 32.41 -3.21
C ALA A 19 18.89 31.43 -4.38
N TRP A 20 19.43 30.24 -4.12
CA TRP A 20 19.61 29.20 -5.11
C TRP A 20 18.26 28.68 -5.64
N THR A 21 17.27 28.50 -4.76
CA THR A 21 15.92 28.09 -5.17
C THR A 21 15.20 29.15 -6.01
N ARG A 22 15.32 30.43 -5.61
CA ARG A 22 14.73 31.51 -6.39
C ARG A 22 15.34 31.60 -7.79
N ARG A 23 16.67 31.45 -7.92
CA ARG A 23 17.34 31.39 -9.23
C ARG A 23 16.89 30.23 -10.09
N ARG A 24 16.75 29.02 -9.49
CA ARG A 24 16.23 27.86 -10.24
C ARG A 24 14.77 28.02 -10.66
N ALA A 25 13.92 28.55 -9.79
CA ALA A 25 12.53 28.85 -10.13
C ALA A 25 12.41 29.90 -11.25
N ALA A 26 13.26 30.92 -11.25
CA ALA A 26 13.33 31.92 -12.31
C ALA A 26 13.75 31.29 -13.65
N HIS A 27 14.80 30.48 -13.68
CA HIS A 27 15.24 29.77 -14.89
C HIS A 27 14.18 28.76 -15.40
N ALA A 28 13.39 28.15 -14.51
CA ALA A 28 12.28 27.28 -14.91
C ALA A 28 11.11 28.05 -15.52
N ALA A 29 10.87 29.30 -15.08
CA ALA A 29 9.83 30.18 -15.61
C ALA A 29 10.21 30.81 -16.96
N GLU A 30 11.50 31.01 -17.23
CA GLU A 30 12.02 31.57 -18.49
C GLU A 30 12.15 30.53 -19.63
N ALA A 31 12.05 29.23 -19.31
CA ALA A 31 12.11 28.18 -20.33
C ALA A 31 10.90 28.27 -21.27
N PRO A 32 11.10 28.32 -22.61
CA PRO A 32 10.00 28.39 -23.56
C PRO A 32 9.09 27.19 -23.38
N VAL A 33 7.76 27.45 -23.42
CA VAL A 33 6.69 26.44 -23.18
C VAL A 33 6.85 25.20 -24.04
N ALA A 34 7.47 25.32 -25.22
CA ALA A 34 7.80 24.21 -26.11
C ALA A 34 8.96 23.32 -25.61
N ALA A 35 9.83 23.83 -24.71
CA ALA A 35 10.97 23.08 -24.17
C ALA A 35 10.62 22.34 -22.85
N VAL A 36 9.46 22.61 -22.27
CA VAL A 36 8.97 21.91 -21.07
C VAL A 36 8.39 20.55 -21.50
N GLN A 37 9.25 19.67 -21.99
CA GLN A 37 8.89 18.27 -22.06
C GLN A 37 8.85 17.72 -20.64
N PRO A 38 7.67 17.29 -20.11
CA PRO A 38 7.54 16.71 -18.77
C PRO A 38 8.29 15.36 -18.61
N ARG A 39 9.09 15.00 -19.62
CA ARG A 39 9.87 13.76 -19.73
C ARG A 39 11.30 13.84 -19.20
N SER A 40 11.85 15.04 -18.95
CA SER A 40 13.26 15.13 -18.59
C SER A 40 13.48 14.75 -17.14
N LEU A 41 14.49 13.90 -16.91
CA LEU A 41 14.99 13.52 -15.58
C LEU A 41 15.31 14.77 -14.74
N ARG A 42 15.72 15.86 -15.40
CA ARG A 42 16.02 17.17 -14.80
C ARG A 42 14.81 17.79 -14.10
N HIS A 43 13.65 17.79 -14.73
CA HIS A 43 12.43 18.34 -14.14
C HIS A 43 12.04 17.60 -12.85
N TRP A 44 12.21 16.27 -12.84
CA TRP A 44 11.93 15.46 -11.64
C TRP A 44 12.94 15.72 -10.50
N ILE A 45 14.23 15.84 -10.83
CA ILE A 45 15.26 16.23 -9.85
C ILE A 45 14.94 17.60 -9.26
N ASP A 46 14.49 18.55 -10.06
CA ASP A 46 14.13 19.89 -9.59
C ASP A 46 12.93 19.85 -8.62
N HIS A 47 11.92 19.00 -8.88
CA HIS A 47 10.82 18.79 -7.95
C HIS A 47 11.26 18.11 -6.65
N LEU A 48 12.15 17.14 -6.70
CA LEU A 48 12.71 16.52 -5.48
C LEU A 48 13.53 17.53 -4.68
N VAL A 49 14.37 18.28 -5.34
CA VAL A 49 15.21 19.32 -4.71
C VAL A 49 14.31 20.37 -4.05
N THR A 50 13.33 20.93 -4.76
CA THR A 50 12.40 21.92 -4.20
C THR A 50 11.54 21.33 -3.06
N ALA A 51 11.19 20.07 -3.13
CA ALA A 51 10.49 19.37 -2.05
C ALA A 51 11.37 19.18 -0.80
N SER A 52 12.68 18.99 -0.93
CA SER A 52 13.59 18.75 0.19
C SER A 52 14.04 20.01 0.91
N LEU A 53 13.98 21.16 0.28
CA LEU A 53 14.53 22.41 0.82
C LEU A 53 13.89 22.89 2.12
N GLY A 54 12.56 22.84 2.22
CA GLY A 54 11.86 23.24 3.43
C GLY A 54 12.30 22.43 4.66
N PRO A 55 12.23 21.08 4.60
CA PRO A 55 12.74 20.24 5.68
C PRO A 55 14.23 20.42 5.98
N LEU A 56 15.08 20.60 4.97
CA LEU A 56 16.52 20.84 5.15
C LEU A 56 16.82 22.19 5.81
N SER A 57 16.13 23.25 5.40
CA SER A 57 16.22 24.56 6.07
C SER A 57 15.76 24.43 7.53
N PHE A 58 14.69 23.68 7.81
CA PHE A 58 14.23 23.44 9.15
C PHE A 58 15.24 22.68 10.01
N LEU A 59 15.92 21.66 9.46
CA LEU A 59 17.03 20.97 10.14
C LEU A 59 18.17 21.90 10.46
N LEU A 60 18.54 22.76 9.54
CA LEU A 60 19.59 23.78 9.78
C LEU A 60 19.22 24.69 10.96
N TRP A 61 17.97 25.14 11.04
CA TRP A 61 17.47 25.96 12.15
C TRP A 61 17.28 25.20 13.46
N ILE A 62 17.31 23.88 13.48
CA ILE A 62 17.36 23.06 14.70
C ILE A 62 18.81 22.89 15.18
N TYR A 63 19.70 22.49 14.25
CA TYR A 63 21.06 22.12 14.64
C TYR A 63 21.94 23.32 14.96
N ALA A 64 21.73 24.47 14.33
CA ALA A 64 22.52 25.67 14.60
C ALA A 64 22.29 26.25 16.02
N PRO A 65 21.03 26.48 16.48
CA PRO A 65 20.81 26.90 17.88
C PRO A 65 21.25 25.83 18.87
N TYR A 66 21.03 24.53 18.55
CA TYR A 66 21.49 23.45 19.43
C TYR A 66 23.02 23.48 19.60
N ALA A 67 23.77 23.63 18.50
CA ALA A 67 25.22 23.76 18.56
C ALA A 67 25.66 24.99 19.33
N ALA A 68 25.00 26.13 19.13
CA ALA A 68 25.31 27.36 19.87
C ALA A 68 25.04 27.19 21.37
N VAL A 69 23.90 26.59 21.75
CA VAL A 69 23.53 26.34 23.16
C VAL A 69 24.49 25.30 23.77
N SER A 70 24.86 24.26 23.06
CA SER A 70 25.76 23.21 23.56
C SER A 70 27.15 23.76 23.83
N LEU A 71 27.64 24.68 23.01
CA LEU A 71 28.92 25.39 23.26
C LEU A 71 28.85 26.30 24.48
N MET A 72 27.74 27.06 24.66
CA MET A 72 27.55 27.90 25.83
C MET A 72 27.43 27.08 27.12
N LEU A 73 26.73 25.94 27.07
CA LEU A 73 26.63 25.07 28.23
C LEU A 73 27.90 24.31 28.55
N ALA A 74 28.74 24.03 27.58
CA ALA A 74 30.08 23.51 27.79
C ALA A 74 30.97 24.50 28.53
N ASP A 75 30.96 25.78 28.15
CA ASP A 75 31.67 26.84 28.85
C ASP A 75 31.15 27.02 30.29
N ALA A 76 29.83 26.95 30.50
CA ALA A 76 29.17 27.02 31.82
C ALA A 76 29.52 25.83 32.72
N SER A 77 29.60 24.63 32.16
CA SER A 77 30.01 23.43 32.92
C SER A 77 31.49 23.52 33.38
N ALA A 78 32.35 24.12 32.56
CA ALA A 78 33.75 24.37 32.93
C ALA A 78 33.84 25.36 34.13
N SER A 79 32.86 26.23 34.33
CA SER A 79 32.78 27.15 35.46
C SER A 79 32.10 26.57 36.73
N GLY A 80 31.76 25.24 36.72
CA GLY A 80 31.22 24.54 37.87
C GLY A 80 29.68 24.59 38.01
N ALA A 81 28.96 25.11 37.02
CA ALA A 81 27.49 25.13 37.03
C ALA A 81 26.87 23.75 36.75
N SER A 82 25.80 23.36 37.42
CA SER A 82 25.05 22.12 37.18
C SER A 82 24.16 22.22 35.94
N VAL A 83 24.70 22.04 34.75
CA VAL A 83 24.00 22.18 33.44
C VAL A 83 23.40 20.90 32.92
N GLY A 84 23.55 19.77 33.59
CA GLY A 84 23.13 18.44 33.15
C GLY A 84 21.67 18.38 32.67
N PRO A 85 20.67 18.87 33.42
CA PRO A 85 19.26 18.84 33.00
C PRO A 85 18.99 19.65 31.73
N ALA A 86 19.63 20.84 31.61
CA ALA A 86 19.47 21.72 30.44
C ALA A 86 20.02 21.09 29.17
N VAL A 87 21.20 20.43 29.26
CA VAL A 87 21.79 19.68 28.14
C VAL A 87 20.90 18.51 27.72
N ALA A 88 20.35 17.77 28.68
CA ALA A 88 19.44 16.67 28.38
C ALA A 88 18.16 17.15 27.67
N ALA A 89 17.57 18.25 28.14
CA ALA A 89 16.38 18.87 27.51
C ALA A 89 16.69 19.36 26.08
N ALA A 90 17.84 20.02 25.87
CA ALA A 90 18.25 20.49 24.56
C ALA A 90 18.47 19.34 23.56
N ARG A 91 19.07 18.23 23.99
CA ARG A 91 19.21 17.02 23.19
C ARG A 91 17.86 16.45 22.80
N TRP A 92 16.93 16.37 23.76
CA TRP A 92 15.60 15.84 23.56
C TRP A 92 14.81 16.64 22.52
N LEU A 93 14.81 17.96 22.65
CA LEU A 93 14.17 18.88 21.69
C LEU A 93 14.75 18.73 20.28
N ARG A 94 16.08 18.67 20.17
CA ARG A 94 16.76 18.42 18.90
C ARG A 94 16.32 17.12 18.26
N ASP A 95 16.28 16.03 19.03
CA ASP A 95 15.97 14.70 18.51
C ASP A 95 14.53 14.59 18.05
N LEU A 96 13.57 15.15 18.82
CA LEU A 96 12.17 15.23 18.40
C LEU A 96 11.98 16.08 17.14
N ALA A 97 12.65 17.22 17.07
CA ALA A 97 12.57 18.09 15.91
C ALA A 97 13.22 17.46 14.68
N THR A 98 14.27 16.66 14.87
CA THR A 98 14.92 15.90 13.79
C THR A 98 14.01 14.81 13.22
N ILE A 99 13.31 14.06 14.08
CA ILE A 99 12.28 13.08 13.63
C ILE A 99 11.21 13.80 12.83
N GLY A 100 10.67 14.89 13.37
CA GLY A 100 9.63 15.68 12.70
C GLY A 100 10.09 16.16 11.30
N ALA A 101 11.34 16.66 11.21
CA ALA A 101 11.92 17.09 9.94
C ALA A 101 12.12 15.96 8.94
N LEU A 102 12.61 14.80 9.41
CA LEU A 102 12.77 13.61 8.57
C LEU A 102 11.43 13.05 8.09
N CYS A 103 10.43 12.97 8.97
CA CYS A 103 9.07 12.57 8.59
C CYS A 103 8.50 13.55 7.55
N TRP A 104 8.67 14.85 7.74
CA TRP A 104 8.23 15.87 6.79
C TRP A 104 8.94 15.76 5.45
N LEU A 105 10.26 15.54 5.47
CA LEU A 105 11.08 15.33 4.27
C LEU A 105 10.60 14.10 3.48
N LEU A 106 10.49 12.95 4.16
CA LEU A 106 10.10 11.70 3.52
C LEU A 106 8.62 11.71 3.07
N ALA A 107 7.71 12.37 3.82
CA ALA A 107 6.34 12.59 3.37
C ALA A 107 6.28 13.48 2.11
N ARG A 108 7.17 14.45 1.99
CA ARG A 108 7.26 15.31 0.80
C ARG A 108 7.81 14.56 -0.41
N ILE A 109 8.87 13.77 -0.21
CA ILE A 109 9.43 12.88 -1.22
C ILE A 109 8.39 11.87 -1.68
N GLY A 110 7.66 11.26 -0.74
CA GLY A 110 6.59 10.31 -1.04
C GLY A 110 5.50 10.90 -1.93
N ARG A 111 5.09 12.15 -1.71
CA ARG A 111 4.13 12.86 -2.57
C ARG A 111 4.67 13.10 -3.98
N VAL A 112 5.95 13.42 -4.12
CA VAL A 112 6.58 13.60 -5.44
C VAL A 112 6.64 12.27 -6.19
N ILE A 113 6.98 11.17 -5.49
CA ILE A 113 6.99 9.82 -6.07
C ILE A 113 5.57 9.40 -6.49
N GLU A 114 4.56 9.60 -5.63
CA GLU A 114 3.15 9.31 -5.94
C GLU A 114 2.71 10.06 -7.20
N ALA A 115 2.93 11.37 -7.26
CA ALA A 115 2.59 12.17 -8.43
C ALA A 115 3.28 11.69 -9.71
N ARG A 116 4.51 11.20 -9.59
CA ARG A 116 5.27 10.64 -10.71
C ARG A 116 4.69 9.32 -11.19
N LEU A 117 4.39 8.42 -10.25
CA LEU A 117 3.80 7.11 -10.58
C LEU A 117 2.42 7.27 -11.23
N VAL A 118 1.57 8.15 -10.69
CA VAL A 118 0.28 8.48 -11.32
C VAL A 118 0.48 9.07 -12.72
N GLY A 119 1.44 9.97 -12.92
CA GLY A 119 1.74 10.53 -14.23
C GLY A 119 2.36 9.53 -15.22
N LEU A 120 2.97 8.44 -14.76
CA LEU A 120 3.42 7.34 -15.61
C LEU A 120 2.25 6.41 -15.99
N ALA A 121 1.33 6.14 -15.04
CA ALA A 121 0.11 5.38 -15.28
C ALA A 121 -0.69 5.95 -16.44
N THR A 122 -0.98 7.26 -16.42
CA THR A 122 -1.78 7.93 -17.48
C THR A 122 -1.14 7.91 -18.87
N ARG A 123 0.10 7.42 -18.99
CA ARG A 123 0.84 7.32 -20.27
C ARG A 123 1.00 5.89 -20.76
N SER A 124 0.71 4.92 -19.92
CA SER A 124 0.76 3.52 -20.26
C SER A 124 -0.56 3.11 -20.94
N GLU A 125 -0.48 2.31 -21.98
CA GLU A 125 -1.65 1.70 -22.62
C GLU A 125 -2.11 0.44 -21.87
N ASN A 126 -1.40 0.07 -20.80
CA ASN A 126 -1.68 -1.13 -20.04
C ASN A 126 -2.61 -0.83 -18.85
N ALA A 127 -3.80 -1.42 -18.84
CA ALA A 127 -4.79 -1.25 -17.77
C ALA A 127 -4.28 -1.64 -16.37
N TRP A 128 -3.24 -2.47 -16.27
CA TRP A 128 -2.61 -2.82 -14.99
C TRP A 128 -1.81 -1.67 -14.39
N ASP A 129 -1.21 -0.82 -15.22
CA ASP A 129 -0.41 0.30 -14.77
C ASP A 129 -1.28 1.40 -14.17
N ASP A 130 -2.50 1.56 -14.68
CA ASP A 130 -3.51 2.49 -14.16
C ASP A 130 -3.92 2.16 -12.71
N ILE A 131 -3.65 0.94 -12.26
CA ILE A 131 -3.97 0.45 -10.92
C ILE A 131 -2.74 0.36 -10.05
N ALA A 132 -1.74 -0.36 -10.55
CA ALA A 132 -0.55 -0.69 -9.78
C ALA A 132 0.25 0.57 -9.41
N MET A 133 0.38 1.52 -10.34
CA MET A 133 1.18 2.73 -10.10
C MET A 133 0.57 3.71 -9.09
N PRO A 134 -0.73 4.07 -9.15
CA PRO A 134 -1.34 4.90 -8.11
C PRO A 134 -1.36 4.23 -6.74
N LEU A 135 -1.60 2.91 -6.70
CA LEU A 135 -1.57 2.14 -5.45
C LEU A 135 -0.16 2.13 -4.85
N ALA A 136 0.86 1.83 -5.66
CA ALA A 136 2.26 1.87 -5.23
C ALA A 136 2.67 3.28 -4.77
N GLY A 137 2.23 4.33 -5.47
CA GLY A 137 2.47 5.71 -5.10
C GLY A 137 1.90 6.05 -3.72
N LYS A 138 0.66 5.68 -3.46
CA LYS A 138 0.01 5.87 -2.15
C LYS A 138 0.70 5.05 -1.05
N ALA A 139 1.08 3.81 -1.34
CA ALA A 139 1.81 2.96 -0.40
C ALA A 139 3.16 3.58 -0.02
N VAL A 140 3.93 4.03 -1.00
CA VAL A 140 5.21 4.71 -0.77
C VAL A 140 5.02 6.00 0.04
N ARG A 141 4.03 6.82 -0.29
CA ARG A 141 3.74 8.06 0.45
C ARG A 141 3.43 7.82 1.92
N LEU A 142 2.70 6.74 2.24
CA LEU A 142 2.33 6.40 3.62
C LEU A 142 3.47 5.69 4.35
N ALA A 143 4.24 4.83 3.67
CA ALA A 143 5.31 4.06 4.29
C ALA A 143 6.57 4.90 4.57
N LEU A 144 6.94 5.85 3.70
CA LEU A 144 8.18 6.61 3.83
C LEU A 144 8.32 7.37 5.16
N PRO A 145 7.31 8.10 5.68
CA PRO A 145 7.43 8.75 6.99
C PRO A 145 7.64 7.75 8.14
N LEU A 146 7.03 6.56 8.05
CA LEU A 146 7.20 5.51 9.06
C LEU A 146 8.63 4.95 9.06
N VAL A 147 9.24 4.83 7.88
CA VAL A 147 10.66 4.43 7.75
C VAL A 147 11.55 5.42 8.50
N ALA A 148 11.30 6.75 8.38
CA ALA A 148 12.05 7.74 9.16
C ALA A 148 11.95 7.49 10.67
N ILE A 149 10.73 7.24 11.15
CA ILE A 149 10.47 7.00 12.56
C ILE A 149 11.20 5.72 13.02
N ILE A 150 11.08 4.63 12.28
CA ILE A 150 11.71 3.34 12.62
C ILE A 150 13.23 3.45 12.67
N LEU A 151 13.84 4.11 11.68
CA LEU A 151 15.30 4.24 11.59
C LEU A 151 15.88 5.16 12.68
N TYR A 152 15.13 6.19 13.08
CA TYR A 152 15.60 7.16 14.07
C TYR A 152 15.23 6.79 15.52
N ALA A 153 14.24 5.94 15.74
CA ALA A 153 13.80 5.52 17.06
C ALA A 153 14.93 4.98 17.97
N PRO A 154 15.86 4.15 17.49
CA PRO A 154 16.97 3.65 18.31
C PRO A 154 17.98 4.74 18.71
N VAL A 155 18.05 5.83 17.95
CA VAL A 155 18.99 6.95 18.19
C VAL A 155 18.51 7.86 19.33
N LEU A 156 17.19 7.80 19.62
CA LEU A 156 16.60 8.55 20.74
C LEU A 156 17.12 8.00 22.07
N ALA A 157 17.96 8.77 22.74
CA ALA A 157 18.40 8.46 24.11
C ALA A 157 17.27 8.79 25.11
N VAL A 158 16.18 8.01 25.06
CA VAL A 158 14.98 8.19 25.92
C VAL A 158 14.94 7.13 27.01
N SER A 159 14.19 7.45 28.09
CA SER A 159 13.93 6.45 29.12
C SER A 159 13.23 5.22 28.55
N PRO A 160 13.46 4.01 29.14
CA PRO A 160 12.84 2.76 28.64
C PRO A 160 11.32 2.84 28.49
N ASN A 161 10.65 3.56 29.39
CA ASN A 161 9.19 3.75 29.35
C ASN A 161 8.73 4.57 28.10
N LEU A 162 9.47 5.63 27.78
CA LEU A 162 9.18 6.44 26.60
C LEU A 162 9.50 5.69 25.29
N GLN A 163 10.57 4.90 25.29
CA GLN A 163 10.93 4.05 24.17
C GLN A 163 9.85 2.98 23.90
N ALA A 164 9.29 2.38 24.98
CA ALA A 164 8.18 1.44 24.86
C ALA A 164 6.90 2.12 24.32
N LEU A 165 6.57 3.32 24.80
CA LEU A 165 5.44 4.08 24.27
C LEU A 165 5.63 4.42 22.80
N PHE A 166 6.83 4.86 22.41
CA PHE A 166 7.17 5.20 21.05
C PHE A 166 7.05 3.99 20.11
N SER A 167 7.59 2.84 20.51
CA SER A 167 7.48 1.59 19.72
C SER A 167 6.03 1.15 19.53
N ARG A 168 5.16 1.32 20.54
CA ARG A 168 3.71 1.04 20.42
C ARG A 168 3.04 1.95 19.41
N VAL A 169 3.31 3.25 19.46
CA VAL A 169 2.76 4.22 18.49
C VAL A 169 3.20 3.87 17.07
N VAL A 170 4.48 3.57 16.87
CA VAL A 170 5.01 3.16 15.55
C VAL A 170 4.34 1.89 15.06
N SER A 171 4.17 0.90 15.92
CA SER A 171 3.49 -0.36 15.57
C SER A 171 2.05 -0.13 15.12
N ILE A 172 1.30 0.71 15.85
CA ILE A 172 -0.09 1.05 15.51
C ILE A 172 -0.15 1.79 14.16
N LEU A 173 0.76 2.75 13.93
CA LEU A 173 0.84 3.47 12.66
C LEU A 173 1.19 2.54 11.49
N LEU A 174 2.10 1.58 11.71
CA LEU A 174 2.47 0.59 10.71
C LEU A 174 1.29 -0.32 10.36
N ILE A 175 0.62 -0.88 11.37
CA ILE A 175 -0.58 -1.72 11.19
C ILE A 175 -1.67 -0.92 10.46
N GLY A 176 -1.93 0.31 10.88
CA GLY A 176 -2.89 1.19 10.23
C GLY A 176 -2.54 1.49 8.76
N THR A 177 -1.25 1.74 8.48
CA THR A 177 -0.78 1.97 7.11
C THR A 177 -1.00 0.75 6.22
N VAL A 178 -0.65 -0.45 6.69
CA VAL A 178 -0.91 -1.71 5.96
C VAL A 178 -2.40 -1.88 5.71
N ALA A 179 -3.24 -1.63 6.72
CA ALA A 179 -4.70 -1.72 6.59
C ALA A 179 -5.24 -0.75 5.52
N VAL A 180 -4.80 0.52 5.54
CA VAL A 180 -5.21 1.51 4.53
C VAL A 180 -4.80 1.09 3.13
N ILE A 181 -3.59 0.55 2.94
CA ILE A 181 -3.13 0.05 1.65
C ILE A 181 -3.99 -1.13 1.17
N LEU A 182 -4.30 -2.08 2.06
CA LEU A 182 -5.16 -3.22 1.73
C LEU A 182 -6.59 -2.78 1.38
N LEU A 183 -7.17 -1.85 2.13
CA LEU A 183 -8.51 -1.30 1.84
C LEU A 183 -8.55 -0.57 0.49
N GLN A 184 -7.51 0.20 0.18
CA GLN A 184 -7.39 0.87 -1.12
C GLN A 184 -7.21 -0.12 -2.27
N LEU A 185 -6.45 -1.21 -2.06
CA LEU A 185 -6.31 -2.28 -3.03
C LEU A 185 -7.66 -2.91 -3.36
N VAL A 186 -8.44 -3.27 -2.33
CA VAL A 186 -9.79 -3.83 -2.49
C VAL A 186 -10.71 -2.87 -3.23
N ASP A 187 -10.68 -1.59 -2.89
CA ASP A 187 -11.49 -0.55 -3.55
C ASP A 187 -11.11 -0.39 -5.02
N THR A 188 -9.81 -0.32 -5.30
CA THR A 188 -9.30 -0.18 -6.66
C THR A 188 -9.66 -1.40 -7.53
N LEU A 189 -9.46 -2.62 -7.01
CA LEU A 189 -9.83 -3.85 -7.72
C LEU A 189 -11.33 -3.94 -8.00
N ALA A 190 -12.16 -3.59 -7.02
CA ALA A 190 -13.61 -3.55 -7.20
C ALA A 190 -14.02 -2.55 -8.30
N THR A 191 -13.45 -1.34 -8.26
CA THR A 191 -13.73 -0.29 -9.25
C THR A 191 -13.35 -0.73 -10.67
N LEU A 192 -12.23 -1.43 -10.82
CA LEU A 192 -11.79 -1.97 -12.10
C LEU A 192 -12.73 -3.00 -12.70
N VAL A 193 -13.12 -3.98 -11.87
CA VAL A 193 -14.07 -4.99 -12.33
C VAL A 193 -15.36 -4.33 -12.76
N LEU A 194 -15.85 -3.38 -11.94
CA LEU A 194 -17.10 -2.67 -12.24
C LEU A 194 -17.00 -1.76 -13.46
N ALA A 195 -15.85 -1.16 -13.74
CA ALA A 195 -15.65 -0.30 -14.92
C ALA A 195 -15.79 -1.04 -16.25
N ARG A 196 -15.60 -2.37 -16.26
CA ARG A 196 -15.80 -3.21 -17.45
C ARG A 196 -17.27 -3.52 -17.75
N TYR A 197 -18.17 -3.34 -16.78
CA TYR A 197 -19.58 -3.68 -16.89
C TYR A 197 -20.44 -2.40 -16.84
N ARG A 198 -20.98 -1.99 -18.00
CA ARG A 198 -21.84 -0.80 -18.10
C ARG A 198 -23.24 -1.14 -17.59
N ILE A 199 -23.67 -0.42 -16.56
CA ILE A 199 -25.00 -0.60 -15.94
C ILE A 199 -26.07 0.27 -16.62
N ASP A 200 -25.64 1.24 -17.42
CA ASP A 200 -26.49 2.29 -18.00
C ASP A 200 -27.39 1.80 -19.15
N VAL A 201 -27.29 0.54 -19.56
CA VAL A 201 -28.07 -0.02 -20.68
C VAL A 201 -29.24 -0.81 -20.12
N SER A 202 -30.43 -0.61 -20.68
CA SER A 202 -31.73 -1.10 -20.17
C SER A 202 -31.89 -2.63 -20.10
N ASP A 203 -31.07 -3.42 -20.75
CA ASP A 203 -31.12 -4.89 -20.74
C ASP A 203 -29.76 -5.50 -20.39
N ASN A 204 -29.32 -5.34 -19.12
CA ASN A 204 -28.01 -5.80 -18.70
C ASN A 204 -28.08 -6.60 -17.38
N LEU A 205 -28.77 -7.74 -17.40
CA LEU A 205 -28.89 -8.64 -16.25
C LEU A 205 -27.52 -9.13 -15.76
N GLN A 206 -26.57 -9.38 -16.67
CA GLN A 206 -25.22 -9.83 -16.32
C GLN A 206 -24.45 -8.74 -15.56
N ALA A 207 -24.50 -7.49 -16.01
CA ALA A 207 -23.79 -6.41 -15.31
C ALA A 207 -24.34 -6.18 -13.90
N ARG A 208 -25.65 -6.28 -13.71
CA ARG A 208 -26.29 -6.17 -12.39
C ARG A 208 -25.87 -7.31 -11.46
N ALA A 209 -25.79 -8.55 -11.98
CA ALA A 209 -25.32 -9.69 -11.22
C ALA A 209 -23.86 -9.50 -10.76
N VAL A 210 -22.96 -9.13 -11.67
CA VAL A 210 -21.54 -8.85 -11.36
C VAL A 210 -21.42 -7.72 -10.36
N TYR A 211 -22.18 -6.64 -10.52
CA TYR A 211 -22.18 -5.52 -9.57
C TYR A 211 -22.51 -5.97 -8.15
N THR A 212 -23.56 -6.77 -8.00
CA THR A 212 -23.98 -7.29 -6.69
C THR A 212 -22.89 -8.21 -6.10
N GLN A 213 -22.34 -9.12 -6.91
CA GLN A 213 -21.30 -10.05 -6.48
C GLN A 213 -20.05 -9.32 -6.00
N VAL A 214 -19.53 -8.37 -6.79
CA VAL A 214 -18.34 -7.58 -6.46
C VAL A 214 -18.59 -6.74 -5.21
N THR A 215 -19.78 -6.14 -5.08
CA THR A 215 -20.11 -5.31 -3.91
C THR A 215 -20.18 -6.14 -2.63
N VAL A 216 -20.78 -7.33 -2.68
CA VAL A 216 -20.85 -8.24 -1.53
C VAL A 216 -19.44 -8.72 -1.16
N LEU A 217 -18.65 -9.18 -2.15
CA LEU A 217 -17.28 -9.64 -1.93
C LEU A 217 -16.41 -8.53 -1.32
N LYS A 218 -16.49 -7.31 -1.84
CA LYS A 218 -15.83 -6.13 -1.29
C LYS A 218 -16.19 -5.92 0.18
N LYS A 219 -17.48 -5.93 0.53
CA LYS A 219 -17.95 -5.74 1.92
C LYS A 219 -17.39 -6.81 2.87
N VAL A 220 -17.42 -8.07 2.45
CA VAL A 220 -16.87 -9.19 3.24
C VAL A 220 -15.37 -9.02 3.43
N THR A 221 -14.63 -8.75 2.36
CA THR A 221 -13.16 -8.56 2.43
C THR A 221 -12.79 -7.37 3.32
N VAL A 222 -13.50 -6.24 3.21
CA VAL A 222 -13.31 -5.07 4.08
C VAL A 222 -13.57 -5.43 5.55
N ALA A 223 -14.65 -6.15 5.85
CA ALA A 223 -14.95 -6.58 7.22
C ALA A 223 -13.83 -7.46 7.80
N VAL A 224 -13.30 -8.40 7.02
CA VAL A 224 -12.16 -9.25 7.41
C VAL A 224 -10.93 -8.38 7.70
N ILE A 225 -10.55 -7.47 6.80
CA ILE A 225 -9.40 -6.57 7.00
C ILE A 225 -9.57 -5.75 8.27
N VAL A 226 -10.76 -5.19 8.52
CA VAL A 226 -11.03 -4.38 9.72
C VAL A 226 -10.89 -5.21 11.00
N VAL A 227 -11.43 -6.42 11.04
CA VAL A 227 -11.34 -7.31 12.22
C VAL A 227 -9.87 -7.68 12.49
N PHE A 228 -9.12 -8.08 11.46
CA PHE A 228 -7.69 -8.40 11.61
C PHE A 228 -6.87 -7.20 12.04
N THR A 229 -7.15 -6.03 11.49
CA THR A 229 -6.49 -4.76 11.88
C THR A 229 -6.76 -4.43 13.34
N ALA A 230 -8.02 -4.48 13.76
CA ALA A 230 -8.42 -4.21 15.15
C ALA A 230 -7.75 -5.18 16.12
N ALA A 231 -7.78 -6.49 15.82
CA ALA A 231 -7.11 -7.51 16.63
C ALA A 231 -5.59 -7.27 16.71
N SER A 232 -4.95 -6.96 15.59
CA SER A 232 -3.51 -6.65 15.54
C SER A 232 -3.15 -5.41 16.34
N MET A 233 -3.99 -4.36 16.31
CA MET A 233 -3.79 -3.15 17.12
C MET A 233 -3.94 -3.44 18.63
N LEU A 234 -4.90 -4.29 19.02
CA LEU A 234 -5.04 -4.72 20.41
C LEU A 234 -3.82 -5.47 20.91
N MET A 235 -3.20 -6.28 20.07
CA MET A 235 -2.00 -7.05 20.43
C MET A 235 -0.76 -6.19 20.71
N VAL A 236 -0.74 -4.92 20.32
CA VAL A 236 0.36 -3.99 20.64
C VAL A 236 0.41 -3.65 22.15
N PHE A 237 -0.74 -3.72 22.83
CA PHE A 237 -0.82 -3.42 24.25
C PHE A 237 -0.78 -4.70 25.09
N ASP A 238 0.23 -4.84 25.95
CA ASP A 238 0.41 -6.04 26.76
C ASP A 238 -0.82 -6.36 27.63
N SER A 239 -1.48 -5.33 28.18
CA SER A 239 -2.66 -5.46 29.04
C SER A 239 -3.89 -6.07 28.35
N VAL A 240 -4.01 -5.89 27.04
CA VAL A 240 -5.15 -6.37 26.22
C VAL A 240 -4.76 -7.33 25.13
N ARG A 241 -3.48 -7.71 25.07
CA ARG A 241 -2.92 -8.61 24.05
C ARG A 241 -3.68 -9.93 23.96
N GLN A 242 -4.11 -10.46 25.10
CA GLN A 242 -4.87 -11.69 25.16
C GLN A 242 -6.21 -11.60 24.40
N PHE A 243 -6.87 -10.44 24.42
CA PHE A 243 -8.09 -10.23 23.64
C PHE A 243 -7.82 -10.26 22.14
N GLY A 244 -6.75 -9.59 21.69
CA GLY A 244 -6.36 -9.61 20.28
C GLY A 244 -6.04 -11.03 19.78
N THR A 245 -5.27 -11.81 20.57
CA THR A 245 -4.97 -13.22 20.24
C THR A 245 -6.21 -14.09 20.25
N SER A 246 -7.14 -13.89 21.19
CA SER A 246 -8.41 -14.63 21.25
C SER A 246 -9.30 -14.35 20.04
N ILE A 247 -9.37 -13.10 19.57
CA ILE A 247 -10.11 -12.73 18.35
C ILE A 247 -9.51 -13.44 17.13
N LEU A 248 -8.18 -13.41 16.98
CA LEU A 248 -7.50 -14.09 15.87
C LEU A 248 -7.66 -15.61 15.92
N ALA A 249 -7.57 -16.21 17.11
CA ALA A 249 -7.79 -17.63 17.28
C ALA A 249 -9.24 -18.03 16.92
N SER A 250 -10.22 -17.25 17.38
CA SER A 250 -11.64 -17.47 17.04
C SER A 250 -11.90 -17.29 15.55
N ALA A 251 -11.29 -16.28 14.93
CA ALA A 251 -11.36 -16.07 13.48
C ALA A 251 -10.72 -17.21 12.70
N GLY A 252 -9.61 -17.79 13.22
CA GLY A 252 -8.98 -18.98 12.65
C GLY A 252 -9.89 -20.20 12.68
N ILE A 253 -10.53 -20.47 13.81
CA ILE A 253 -11.51 -21.58 13.95
C ILE A 253 -12.69 -21.35 13.01
N ALA A 254 -13.26 -20.13 12.98
CA ALA A 254 -14.34 -19.79 12.06
C ALA A 254 -13.90 -19.98 10.60
N GLY A 255 -12.67 -19.63 10.25
CA GLY A 255 -12.08 -19.85 8.92
C GLY A 255 -12.02 -21.32 8.54
N VAL A 256 -11.63 -22.20 9.47
CA VAL A 256 -11.63 -23.66 9.26
C VAL A 256 -13.04 -24.16 9.01
N ILE A 257 -14.02 -23.75 9.81
CA ILE A 257 -15.43 -24.16 9.63
C ILE A 257 -15.97 -23.72 8.27
N VAL A 258 -15.73 -22.46 7.90
CA VAL A 258 -16.12 -21.92 6.58
C VAL A 258 -15.38 -22.65 5.46
N GLY A 259 -14.09 -22.97 5.64
CA GLY A 259 -13.30 -23.74 4.68
C GLY A 259 -13.88 -25.13 4.42
N PHE A 260 -14.27 -25.86 5.47
CA PHE A 260 -14.96 -27.15 5.32
C PHE A 260 -16.32 -27.01 4.64
N ALA A 261 -17.09 -25.98 5.01
CA ALA A 261 -18.38 -25.73 4.36
C ALA A 261 -18.24 -25.39 2.86
N ALA A 262 -17.15 -24.70 2.48
CA ALA A 262 -16.87 -24.32 1.11
C ALA A 262 -16.07 -25.38 0.31
N GLN A 263 -15.63 -26.47 0.93
CA GLN A 263 -14.74 -27.47 0.35
C GLN A 263 -15.22 -27.96 -1.02
N ARG A 264 -16.51 -28.28 -1.17
CA ARG A 264 -17.09 -28.76 -2.44
C ARG A 264 -17.03 -27.70 -3.54
N SER A 265 -17.31 -26.45 -3.22
CA SER A 265 -17.23 -25.35 -4.18
C SER A 265 -15.78 -25.07 -4.62
N ILE A 266 -14.85 -25.15 -3.68
CA ILE A 266 -13.41 -25.01 -3.99
C ILE A 266 -12.93 -26.16 -4.88
N ALA A 267 -13.34 -27.40 -4.58
CA ALA A 267 -13.01 -28.58 -5.42
C ALA A 267 -13.51 -28.38 -6.84
N THR A 268 -14.74 -27.89 -7.04
CA THR A 268 -15.30 -27.61 -8.37
C THR A 268 -14.48 -26.56 -9.13
N LEU A 269 -14.08 -25.48 -8.47
CA LEU A 269 -13.22 -24.44 -9.09
C LEU A 269 -11.85 -24.98 -9.48
N VAL A 270 -11.22 -25.79 -8.62
CA VAL A 270 -9.94 -26.45 -8.91
C VAL A 270 -10.07 -27.41 -10.08
N ALA A 271 -11.16 -28.17 -10.14
CA ALA A 271 -11.49 -29.06 -11.26
C ALA A 271 -11.59 -28.28 -12.58
N GLY A 272 -12.30 -27.17 -12.59
CA GLY A 272 -12.40 -26.29 -13.77
C GLY A 272 -11.06 -25.75 -14.23
N PHE A 273 -10.23 -25.30 -13.31
CA PHE A 273 -8.87 -24.86 -13.61
C PHE A 273 -8.01 -26.01 -14.17
N GLN A 274 -8.10 -27.20 -13.58
CA GLN A 274 -7.35 -28.37 -14.02
C GLN A 274 -7.74 -28.77 -15.46
N ILE A 275 -9.04 -28.81 -15.79
CA ILE A 275 -9.51 -29.11 -17.15
C ILE A 275 -9.01 -28.06 -18.15
N ALA A 276 -9.04 -26.78 -17.79
CA ALA A 276 -8.53 -25.70 -18.64
C ALA A 276 -7.02 -25.85 -18.93
N MET A 277 -6.23 -26.35 -17.95
CA MET A 277 -4.78 -26.56 -18.12
C MET A 277 -4.44 -27.84 -18.87
N THR A 278 -5.10 -28.96 -18.54
CA THR A 278 -4.77 -30.28 -19.10
C THR A 278 -5.56 -30.61 -20.37
N GLN A 279 -6.68 -29.94 -20.61
CA GLN A 279 -7.55 -30.06 -21.78
C GLN A 279 -7.92 -31.52 -22.15
N PRO A 280 -8.37 -32.36 -21.21
CA PRO A 280 -8.83 -33.72 -21.52
C PRO A 280 -10.11 -33.71 -22.38
N ILE A 281 -10.82 -32.58 -22.39
CA ILE A 281 -11.98 -32.29 -23.24
C ILE A 281 -11.85 -30.88 -23.81
N ARG A 282 -12.36 -30.68 -25.02
CA ARG A 282 -12.37 -29.40 -25.73
C ARG A 282 -13.76 -29.12 -26.28
N ILE A 283 -14.02 -27.85 -26.58
CA ILE A 283 -15.24 -27.45 -27.30
C ILE A 283 -15.27 -28.19 -28.64
N ASP A 284 -16.43 -28.65 -29.05
CA ASP A 284 -16.72 -29.46 -30.21
C ASP A 284 -16.28 -30.95 -30.16
N ASP A 285 -15.63 -31.41 -29.07
CA ASP A 285 -15.34 -32.84 -28.89
C ASP A 285 -16.64 -33.65 -28.82
N VAL A 286 -16.59 -34.83 -29.45
CA VAL A 286 -17.65 -35.83 -29.39
C VAL A 286 -17.40 -36.75 -28.20
N VAL A 287 -18.34 -36.80 -27.29
CA VAL A 287 -18.18 -37.53 -26.03
C VAL A 287 -19.39 -38.40 -25.71
N ILE A 288 -19.15 -39.49 -24.96
CA ILE A 288 -20.22 -40.26 -24.30
C ILE A 288 -20.10 -40.04 -22.80
N VAL A 289 -21.12 -39.39 -22.22
CA VAL A 289 -21.23 -39.07 -20.83
C VAL A 289 -22.59 -39.54 -20.30
N GLU A 290 -22.61 -40.23 -19.18
CA GLU A 290 -23.84 -40.86 -18.62
C GLU A 290 -24.63 -41.70 -19.62
N GLY A 291 -23.93 -42.35 -20.58
CA GLY A 291 -24.55 -43.16 -21.63
C GLY A 291 -25.15 -42.37 -22.81
N GLU A 292 -25.11 -41.06 -22.74
CA GLU A 292 -25.62 -40.16 -23.79
C GLU A 292 -24.47 -39.75 -24.74
N TRP A 293 -24.70 -39.91 -26.04
CA TRP A 293 -23.77 -39.46 -27.08
C TRP A 293 -24.05 -38.00 -27.43
N GLY A 294 -23.04 -37.15 -27.39
CA GLY A 294 -23.22 -35.73 -27.68
C GLY A 294 -21.92 -35.02 -28.01
N ARG A 295 -22.03 -33.71 -28.28
CA ARG A 295 -20.90 -32.84 -28.58
C ARG A 295 -20.81 -31.76 -27.50
N ILE A 296 -19.60 -31.44 -27.03
CA ILE A 296 -19.37 -30.38 -26.06
C ILE A 296 -19.69 -29.04 -26.71
N GLU A 297 -20.70 -28.33 -26.19
CA GLU A 297 -21.18 -27.03 -26.65
C GLU A 297 -20.47 -25.89 -25.91
N ASP A 298 -20.26 -26.02 -24.59
CA ASP A 298 -19.62 -25.00 -23.75
C ASP A 298 -18.92 -25.64 -22.55
N ILE A 299 -17.80 -25.04 -22.11
CA ILE A 299 -17.05 -25.43 -20.93
C ILE A 299 -16.93 -24.20 -20.04
N THR A 300 -17.68 -24.21 -18.92
CA THR A 300 -17.58 -23.18 -17.90
C THR A 300 -16.65 -23.61 -16.75
N LEU A 301 -16.41 -22.74 -15.81
CA LEU A 301 -15.55 -23.04 -14.65
C LEU A 301 -16.17 -24.09 -13.71
N THR A 302 -17.50 -24.30 -13.75
CA THR A 302 -18.22 -25.17 -12.81
C THR A 302 -19.01 -26.30 -13.45
N TYR A 303 -19.33 -26.21 -14.72
CA TYR A 303 -20.07 -27.21 -15.49
C TYR A 303 -19.67 -27.19 -16.95
N VAL A 304 -19.99 -28.31 -17.63
CA VAL A 304 -19.84 -28.49 -19.08
C VAL A 304 -21.24 -28.71 -19.66
N ILE A 305 -21.53 -28.12 -20.82
CA ILE A 305 -22.78 -28.35 -21.57
C ILE A 305 -22.46 -29.29 -22.72
N VAL A 306 -23.12 -30.45 -22.71
CA VAL A 306 -23.05 -31.44 -23.78
C VAL A 306 -24.37 -31.40 -24.55
N ARG A 307 -24.32 -31.08 -25.84
CA ARG A 307 -25.46 -31.09 -26.76
C ARG A 307 -25.63 -32.51 -27.31
N ILE A 308 -26.74 -33.16 -26.88
CA ILE A 308 -27.08 -34.49 -27.35
C ILE A 308 -27.66 -34.42 -28.76
N TRP A 309 -27.66 -35.55 -29.49
CA TRP A 309 -28.10 -35.65 -30.89
C TRP A 309 -29.57 -35.21 -31.11
N ASP A 310 -30.44 -35.31 -30.07
CA ASP A 310 -31.83 -34.87 -30.08
C ASP A 310 -32.04 -33.40 -29.68
N LEU A 311 -30.95 -32.63 -29.63
CA LEU A 311 -30.86 -31.20 -29.28
C LEU A 311 -31.10 -30.88 -27.77
N ARG A 312 -31.28 -31.88 -26.93
CA ARG A 312 -31.23 -31.66 -25.46
C ARG A 312 -29.85 -31.25 -25.03
N ARG A 313 -29.78 -30.47 -23.98
CA ARG A 313 -28.50 -30.06 -23.35
C ARG A 313 -28.36 -30.78 -22.03
N LEU A 314 -27.33 -31.62 -21.93
CA LEU A 314 -26.95 -32.27 -20.68
C LEU A 314 -25.94 -31.34 -19.97
N VAL A 315 -26.29 -30.85 -18.79
CA VAL A 315 -25.42 -30.00 -17.95
C VAL A 315 -24.73 -30.90 -16.93
N VAL A 316 -23.43 -31.09 -17.11
CA VAL A 316 -22.62 -32.00 -16.29
C VAL A 316 -21.71 -31.19 -15.40
N PRO A 317 -21.67 -31.41 -14.06
CA PRO A 317 -20.66 -30.78 -13.21
C PRO A 317 -19.25 -31.04 -13.71
N ILE A 318 -18.37 -30.03 -13.67
CA ILE A 318 -17.03 -30.15 -14.22
C ILE A 318 -16.18 -31.21 -13.49
N THR A 319 -16.46 -31.45 -12.20
CA THR A 319 -15.82 -32.50 -11.40
C THR A 319 -16.06 -33.90 -11.95
N TYR A 320 -17.17 -34.13 -12.66
CA TYR A 320 -17.46 -35.41 -13.32
C TYR A 320 -16.34 -35.83 -14.26
N PHE A 321 -15.85 -34.92 -15.09
CA PHE A 321 -14.79 -35.21 -16.08
C PHE A 321 -13.41 -35.46 -15.46
N ILE A 322 -13.26 -35.26 -14.14
CA ILE A 322 -12.05 -35.58 -13.39
C ILE A 322 -12.23 -36.87 -12.58
N GLU A 323 -13.41 -37.05 -12.01
CA GLU A 323 -13.68 -38.14 -11.04
C GLU A 323 -14.29 -39.39 -11.68
N GLN A 324 -14.97 -39.24 -12.84
CA GLN A 324 -15.67 -40.32 -13.51
C GLN A 324 -15.09 -40.62 -14.89
N PRO A 325 -15.07 -41.89 -15.30
CA PRO A 325 -14.67 -42.26 -16.67
C PRO A 325 -15.71 -41.79 -17.68
N PHE A 326 -15.23 -41.23 -18.77
CA PHE A 326 -16.02 -40.87 -19.95
C PHE A 326 -15.29 -41.29 -21.21
N GLN A 327 -15.98 -41.34 -22.36
CA GLN A 327 -15.35 -41.63 -23.63
C GLN A 327 -15.27 -40.33 -24.45
N ASN A 328 -14.08 -40.05 -24.96
CA ASN A 328 -13.83 -38.98 -25.93
C ASN A 328 -13.49 -39.63 -27.28
N TRP A 329 -14.24 -39.27 -28.31
CA TRP A 329 -14.18 -39.88 -29.66
C TRP A 329 -13.49 -38.94 -30.67
N THR A 330 -12.85 -37.89 -30.24
CA THR A 330 -12.20 -36.92 -31.13
C THR A 330 -10.71 -37.04 -31.13
#